data_9f6002869f25d15a792e1cba30e2ba4c
#
_entry.id   9f6002869f25d15a792e1cba30e2ba4c
#
_cell.length_a   1.000
_cell.length_b   1.000
_cell.length_c   1.000
_cell.angle_alpha   90.00
_cell.angle_beta   90.00
_cell.angle_gamma   90.00
#
_symmetry.space_group_name_H-M   'P 1'
#
loop_
_entity.id
_entity.type
_entity.pdbx_description
1 polymer ?
#
loop_
_entity_poly.entity_id
_entity_poly.type
_entity_poly.pdbx_seq_one_letter_code
_entity_poly.pdbx_strand_id
1 'polypeptide(L)'
;MATSGRRPSGFVSLLLLLAGILLFWMTVPNLGTAARAATADGPRGTFTAARLVCVGHSGHTSCEWSGTFRSDDGTVELAGVKLYGSGRDTFEAGQTAPAVDVGNAGRVYAPTGSRSWIITVVLVVVAYVLLVAVARRHLMPPSSPGEKARSITTPCR
;
A
#
# COMPACT_ATOMS: atom_id res chain seq x y z
N MET A 1 29.72 25.40 -14.17
CA MET A 1 29.62 23.95 -14.51
C MET A 1 28.23 23.69 -14.94
N ALA A 2 27.97 23.56 -16.24
CA ALA A 2 26.64 23.29 -16.81
C ALA A 2 26.38 21.79 -16.72
N THR A 3 25.50 21.36 -15.84
CA THR A 3 25.02 19.97 -15.79
C THR A 3 24.19 19.73 -17.06
N SER A 4 24.80 19.08 -18.04
CA SER A 4 24.13 18.57 -19.23
C SER A 4 23.00 17.62 -18.79
N GLY A 5 21.78 18.13 -18.77
CA GLY A 5 20.59 17.34 -18.48
C GLY A 5 20.37 16.29 -19.58
N ARG A 6 20.95 15.12 -19.41
CA ARG A 6 20.73 13.96 -20.28
C ARG A 6 19.24 13.66 -20.28
N ARG A 7 18.55 13.90 -21.38
CA ARG A 7 17.17 13.47 -21.56
C ARG A 7 17.11 11.96 -21.34
N PRO A 8 16.33 11.44 -20.38
CA PRO A 8 16.20 10.01 -20.21
C PRO A 8 15.68 9.43 -21.53
N SER A 9 16.25 8.32 -21.96
CA SER A 9 15.84 7.65 -23.18
C SER A 9 14.35 7.30 -23.11
N GLY A 10 13.63 7.30 -24.23
CA GLY A 10 12.22 6.91 -24.28
C GLY A 10 11.95 5.55 -23.62
N PHE A 11 12.95 4.67 -23.62
CA PHE A 11 12.95 3.39 -22.93
C PHE A 11 12.77 3.51 -21.41
N VAL A 12 13.48 4.43 -20.76
CA VAL A 12 13.34 4.66 -19.29
C VAL A 12 11.94 5.18 -18.97
N SER A 13 11.39 6.07 -19.80
CA SER A 13 10.02 6.57 -19.62
C SER A 13 8.99 5.46 -19.79
N LEU A 14 9.17 4.57 -20.74
CA LEU A 14 8.32 3.41 -20.95
C LEU A 14 8.36 2.45 -19.75
N LEU A 15 9.55 2.14 -19.23
CA LEU A 15 9.70 1.30 -18.04
C LEU A 15 9.02 1.89 -16.82
N LEU A 16 9.16 3.20 -16.58
CA LEU A 16 8.51 3.88 -15.45
C LEU A 16 6.98 3.87 -15.60
N LEU A 17 6.47 4.04 -16.80
CA LEU A 17 5.05 3.98 -17.08
C LEU A 17 4.49 2.57 -16.83
N LEU A 18 5.16 1.54 -17.33
CA LEU A 18 4.78 0.15 -17.11
C LEU A 18 4.83 -0.21 -15.61
N ALA A 19 5.87 0.21 -14.90
CA ALA A 19 5.98 0.01 -13.46
C ALA A 19 4.85 0.70 -12.70
N GLY A 20 4.50 1.94 -13.05
CA GLY A 20 3.40 2.68 -12.46
C GLY A 20 2.04 2.00 -12.69
N ILE A 21 1.77 1.56 -13.91
CA ILE A 21 0.53 0.83 -14.25
C ILE A 21 0.45 -0.49 -13.49
N LEU A 22 1.56 -1.25 -13.43
CA LEU A 22 1.60 -2.52 -12.71
C LEU A 22 1.33 -2.34 -11.21
N LEU A 23 1.99 -1.36 -10.58
CA LEU A 23 1.77 -1.02 -9.17
C LEU A 23 0.32 -0.63 -8.92
N PHE A 24 -0.26 0.21 -9.79
CA PHE A 24 -1.64 0.63 -9.69
C PHE A 24 -2.60 -0.57 -9.80
N TRP A 25 -2.39 -1.42 -10.79
CA TRP A 25 -3.19 -2.63 -11.01
C TRP A 25 -3.15 -3.59 -9.81
N MET A 26 -1.98 -3.77 -9.20
CA MET A 26 -1.83 -4.64 -8.03
C MET A 26 -2.43 -4.04 -6.75
N THR A 27 -2.48 -2.71 -6.65
CA THR A 27 -2.84 -2.02 -5.39
C THR A 27 -4.32 -1.72 -5.29
N VAL A 28 -4.98 -1.35 -6.40
CA VAL A 28 -6.40 -0.93 -6.42
C VAL A 28 -7.36 -2.00 -5.88
N PRO A 29 -7.25 -3.29 -6.22
CA PRO A 29 -8.15 -4.32 -5.69
C PRO A 29 -8.07 -4.46 -4.17
N ASN A 30 -6.92 -4.14 -3.58
CA ASN A 30 -6.67 -4.28 -2.15
C ASN A 30 -7.07 -3.04 -1.32
N LEU A 31 -7.42 -1.91 -1.97
CA LEU A 31 -7.77 -0.67 -1.27
C LEU A 31 -8.97 -0.84 -0.34
N GLY A 32 -10.01 -1.54 -0.79
CA GLY A 32 -11.21 -1.78 0.02
C GLY A 32 -10.90 -2.57 1.29
N THR A 33 -10.16 -3.65 1.18
CA THR A 33 -9.75 -4.48 2.32
C THR A 33 -8.80 -3.72 3.25
N ALA A 34 -7.87 -2.94 2.68
CA ALA A 34 -6.95 -2.11 3.45
C ALA A 34 -7.70 -1.01 4.23
N ALA A 35 -8.71 -0.37 3.63
CA ALA A 35 -9.55 0.62 4.30
C ALA A 35 -10.34 0.00 5.45
N ARG A 36 -11.00 -1.14 5.22
CA ARG A 36 -11.71 -1.87 6.29
C ARG A 36 -10.77 -2.30 7.42
N ALA A 37 -9.57 -2.79 7.09
CA ALA A 37 -8.57 -3.15 8.09
C ALA A 37 -8.06 -1.95 8.88
N ALA A 38 -7.99 -0.75 8.28
CA ALA A 38 -7.60 0.48 8.96
C ALA A 38 -8.66 0.96 9.96
N THR A 39 -9.93 0.86 9.57
CA THR A 39 -11.08 1.32 10.38
C THR A 39 -11.67 0.22 11.26
N ALA A 40 -11.17 -1.01 11.17
CA ALA A 40 -11.76 -2.21 11.78
C ALA A 40 -13.26 -2.34 11.42
N ASP A 41 -13.58 -2.14 10.14
CA ASP A 41 -14.94 -2.19 9.62
C ASP A 41 -15.25 -3.60 9.10
N GLY A 42 -16.12 -4.30 9.84
CA GLY A 42 -16.56 -5.65 9.55
C GLY A 42 -17.19 -6.35 10.75
N PRO A 43 -17.66 -7.59 10.59
CA PRO A 43 -18.19 -8.40 11.68
C PRO A 43 -17.19 -8.50 12.83
N ARG A 44 -17.63 -8.08 14.01
CA ARG A 44 -16.88 -8.20 15.26
C ARG A 44 -17.11 -9.57 15.86
N GLY A 45 -16.12 -10.07 16.60
CA GLY A 45 -16.22 -11.37 17.23
C GLY A 45 -15.00 -11.69 18.05
N THR A 46 -14.87 -12.97 18.38
CA THR A 46 -13.82 -13.51 19.22
C THR A 46 -12.90 -14.42 18.42
N PHE A 47 -11.61 -14.13 18.48
CA PHE A 47 -10.56 -15.00 17.98
C PHE A 47 -10.07 -15.89 19.13
N THR A 48 -9.93 -17.20 18.87
CA THR A 48 -9.36 -18.18 19.82
C THR A 48 -8.04 -18.69 19.24
N ALA A 49 -6.95 -18.43 19.92
CA ALA A 49 -5.61 -18.85 19.51
C ALA A 49 -5.44 -20.37 19.66
N ALA A 50 -5.07 -21.08 18.60
CA ALA A 50 -4.86 -22.53 18.65
C ALA A 50 -3.38 -22.89 18.55
N ARG A 51 -2.63 -22.30 17.61
CA ARG A 51 -1.21 -22.64 17.40
C ARG A 51 -0.43 -21.45 16.86
N LEU A 52 0.85 -21.38 17.19
CA LEU A 52 1.79 -20.44 16.62
C LEU A 52 2.32 -20.97 15.28
N VAL A 53 2.20 -20.19 14.22
CA VAL A 53 2.70 -20.51 12.87
C VAL A 53 3.85 -19.56 12.57
N CYS A 54 5.04 -20.09 12.39
CA CYS A 54 6.22 -19.31 12.06
C CYS A 54 6.66 -19.57 10.62
N VAL A 55 6.97 -18.51 9.87
CA VAL A 55 7.52 -18.56 8.52
C VAL A 55 8.92 -17.95 8.56
N GLY A 56 9.92 -18.75 8.20
CA GLY A 56 11.30 -18.30 8.11
C GLY A 56 11.63 -17.81 6.70
N HIS A 57 12.24 -16.63 6.62
CA HIS A 57 12.92 -16.12 5.44
C HIS A 57 14.40 -15.91 5.77
N SER A 58 15.25 -15.75 4.76
CA SER A 58 16.68 -15.51 4.97
C SER A 58 16.92 -14.35 5.95
N GLY A 59 17.34 -14.68 7.18
CA GLY A 59 17.66 -13.71 8.24
C GLY A 59 16.51 -13.19 9.09
N HIS A 60 15.25 -13.62 8.83
CA HIS A 60 14.09 -13.18 9.62
C HIS A 60 13.04 -14.29 9.77
N THR A 61 12.53 -14.47 10.99
CA THR A 61 11.42 -15.37 11.27
C THR A 61 10.23 -14.57 11.74
N SER A 62 9.12 -14.65 11.02
CA SER A 62 7.85 -14.04 11.39
C SER A 62 6.92 -15.12 11.94
N CYS A 63 6.37 -14.89 13.14
CA CYS A 63 5.44 -15.80 13.78
C CYS A 63 4.09 -15.09 13.96
N GLU A 64 2.99 -15.76 13.62
CA GLU A 64 1.63 -15.30 13.82
C GLU A 64 0.79 -16.41 14.45
N TRP A 65 -0.14 -16.05 15.35
CA TRP A 65 -1.07 -17.01 15.92
C TRP A 65 -2.17 -17.35 14.92
N SER A 66 -2.41 -18.63 14.74
CA SER A 66 -3.52 -19.18 13.95
C SER A 66 -4.53 -19.83 14.88
N GLY A 67 -5.81 -19.66 14.56
CA GLY A 67 -6.90 -20.14 15.39
C GLY A 67 -8.24 -20.11 14.69
N THR A 68 -9.29 -19.96 15.46
CA THR A 68 -10.67 -19.85 14.99
C THR A 68 -11.21 -18.46 15.32
N PHE A 69 -12.03 -17.92 14.44
CA PHE A 69 -12.77 -16.70 14.66
C PHE A 69 -14.27 -16.99 14.60
N ARG A 70 -15.01 -16.44 15.54
CA ARG A 70 -16.48 -16.50 15.55
C ARG A 70 -17.04 -15.11 15.80
N SER A 71 -17.92 -14.66 14.91
CA SER A 71 -18.61 -13.39 15.06
C SER A 71 -19.60 -13.39 16.23
N ASP A 72 -19.85 -12.24 16.82
CA ASP A 72 -20.73 -12.07 17.98
C ASP A 72 -22.18 -12.45 17.66
N ASP A 73 -22.59 -12.25 16.42
CA ASP A 73 -23.93 -12.63 15.90
C ASP A 73 -24.02 -14.11 15.47
N GLY A 74 -22.90 -14.83 15.50
CA GLY A 74 -22.80 -16.23 15.11
C GLY A 74 -22.94 -16.50 13.61
N THR A 75 -22.98 -15.46 12.77
CA THR A 75 -23.17 -15.63 11.31
C THR A 75 -21.90 -16.02 10.58
N VAL A 76 -20.73 -15.68 11.14
CA VAL A 76 -19.40 -15.95 10.57
C VAL A 76 -18.59 -16.81 11.51
N GLU A 77 -18.16 -17.96 11.00
CA GLU A 77 -17.21 -18.82 11.69
C GLU A 77 -16.07 -19.20 10.73
N LEU A 78 -14.84 -18.84 11.10
CA LEU A 78 -13.65 -19.04 10.27
C LEU A 78 -12.65 -19.88 11.03
N ALA A 79 -12.18 -20.97 10.41
CA ALA A 79 -11.14 -21.84 10.96
C ALA A 79 -9.80 -21.59 10.26
N GLY A 80 -8.69 -21.75 11.03
CA GLY A 80 -7.34 -21.61 10.48
C GLY A 80 -6.93 -20.18 10.14
N VAL A 81 -7.70 -19.19 10.58
CA VAL A 81 -7.37 -17.77 10.36
C VAL A 81 -6.22 -17.33 11.27
N LYS A 82 -5.48 -16.32 10.81
CA LYS A 82 -4.38 -15.71 11.58
C LYS A 82 -4.82 -14.36 12.14
N LEU A 83 -4.41 -14.08 13.37
CA LEU A 83 -4.60 -12.75 13.94
C LEU A 83 -3.43 -11.85 13.53
N TYR A 84 -3.71 -10.81 12.77
CA TYR A 84 -2.71 -9.86 12.29
C TYR A 84 -2.01 -9.13 13.45
N GLY A 85 -0.68 -9.10 13.38
CA GLY A 85 0.15 -8.43 14.39
C GLY A 85 0.32 -9.21 15.69
N SER A 86 -0.17 -10.46 15.77
CA SER A 86 0.10 -11.35 16.89
C SER A 86 1.51 -11.91 16.79
N GLY A 87 2.34 -11.60 17.77
CA GLY A 87 3.70 -12.14 17.90
C GLY A 87 3.74 -13.42 18.73
N ARG A 88 4.95 -13.98 18.89
CA ARG A 88 5.18 -15.21 19.67
C ARG A 88 4.66 -15.09 21.11
N ASP A 89 4.91 -13.95 21.74
CA ASP A 89 4.63 -13.70 23.15
C ASP A 89 3.27 -13.03 23.39
N THR A 90 2.40 -12.98 22.36
CA THR A 90 1.12 -12.25 22.45
C THR A 90 0.02 -13.10 23.05
N PHE A 91 0.05 -14.42 22.83
CA PHE A 91 -0.97 -15.38 23.27
C PHE A 91 -0.37 -16.69 23.73
N GLU A 92 -1.18 -17.42 24.48
CA GLU A 92 -1.04 -18.85 24.75
C GLU A 92 -2.15 -19.62 24.02
N ALA A 93 -1.93 -20.92 23.79
CA ALA A 93 -2.94 -21.75 23.15
C ALA A 93 -4.23 -21.79 24.00
N GLY A 94 -5.36 -21.57 23.37
CA GLY A 94 -6.68 -21.48 24.02
C GLY A 94 -7.07 -20.09 24.48
N GLN A 95 -6.15 -19.11 24.47
CA GLN A 95 -6.51 -17.72 24.80
C GLN A 95 -7.40 -17.10 23.73
N THR A 96 -8.29 -16.22 24.18
CA THR A 96 -9.24 -15.51 23.32
C THR A 96 -8.94 -14.01 23.27
N ALA A 97 -9.22 -13.40 22.14
CA ALA A 97 -9.11 -11.96 21.96
C ALA A 97 -10.23 -11.42 21.06
N PRO A 98 -10.65 -10.17 21.28
CA PRO A 98 -11.59 -9.53 20.35
C PRO A 98 -10.92 -9.32 18.99
N ALA A 99 -11.65 -9.61 17.92
CA ALA A 99 -11.18 -9.48 16.56
C ALA A 99 -12.29 -9.02 15.62
N VAL A 100 -11.90 -8.59 14.42
CA VAL A 100 -12.81 -8.12 13.36
C VAL A 100 -12.43 -8.83 12.07
N ASP A 101 -13.42 -9.38 11.37
CA ASP A 101 -13.24 -9.88 10.01
C ASP A 101 -13.50 -8.75 9.01
N VAL A 102 -12.47 -8.36 8.27
CA VAL A 102 -12.54 -7.31 7.24
C VAL A 102 -12.74 -7.88 5.83
N GLY A 103 -13.06 -9.17 5.73
CA GLY A 103 -13.21 -9.89 4.46
C GLY A 103 -11.87 -10.26 3.82
N ASN A 104 -10.80 -10.38 4.62
CA ASN A 104 -9.51 -10.86 4.15
C ASN A 104 -9.41 -12.38 4.37
N ALA A 105 -9.30 -13.12 3.28
CA ALA A 105 -9.17 -14.58 3.37
C ALA A 105 -7.99 -14.99 4.25
N GLY A 106 -8.30 -15.70 5.35
CA GLY A 106 -7.30 -16.26 6.25
C GLY A 106 -6.71 -15.30 7.28
N ARG A 107 -7.21 -14.06 7.42
CA ARG A 107 -6.76 -13.11 8.44
C ARG A 107 -7.90 -12.33 9.10
N VAL A 108 -7.80 -12.18 10.40
CA VAL A 108 -8.62 -11.27 11.20
C VAL A 108 -7.74 -10.21 11.86
N TYR A 109 -8.33 -9.11 12.27
CA TYR A 109 -7.61 -7.94 12.76
C TYR A 109 -8.08 -7.55 14.17
N ALA A 110 -7.20 -6.91 14.93
CA ALA A 110 -7.60 -6.34 16.21
C ALA A 110 -8.63 -5.21 16.02
N PRO A 111 -9.56 -5.00 16.96
CA PRO A 111 -10.59 -3.95 16.84
C PRO A 111 -10.04 -2.53 16.84
N THR A 112 -8.78 -2.34 17.23
CA THR A 112 -8.07 -1.05 17.15
C THR A 112 -7.63 -0.69 15.72
N GLY A 113 -7.91 -1.55 14.75
CA GLY A 113 -7.44 -1.41 13.39
C GLY A 113 -5.97 -1.82 13.21
N SER A 114 -5.52 -1.80 11.98
CA SER A 114 -4.14 -2.15 11.63
C SER A 114 -3.44 -1.02 10.89
N ARG A 115 -2.12 -0.94 11.02
CA ARG A 115 -1.31 0.02 10.26
C ARG A 115 -0.94 -0.49 8.86
N SER A 116 -1.45 -1.64 8.46
CA SER A 116 -1.14 -2.24 7.14
C SER A 116 -1.56 -1.35 5.96
N TRP A 117 -2.60 -0.51 6.13
CA TRP A 117 -3.06 0.44 5.12
C TRP A 117 -1.99 1.48 4.73
N ILE A 118 -1.05 1.81 5.65
CA ILE A 118 0.01 2.79 5.40
C ILE A 118 0.85 2.36 4.20
N ILE A 119 1.24 1.08 4.13
CA ILE A 119 2.01 0.54 3.01
C ILE A 119 1.23 0.67 1.70
N THR A 120 -0.07 0.34 1.73
CA THR A 120 -0.94 0.46 0.56
C THR A 120 -1.03 1.91 0.07
N VAL A 121 -1.23 2.87 0.98
CA VAL A 121 -1.29 4.30 0.63
C VAL A 121 0.06 4.78 0.07
N VAL A 122 1.18 4.41 0.68
CA VAL A 122 2.51 4.76 0.18
C VAL A 122 2.72 4.24 -1.24
N LEU A 123 2.35 2.99 -1.53
CA LEU A 123 2.48 2.42 -2.87
C LEU A 123 1.61 3.15 -3.89
N VAL A 124 0.38 3.52 -3.54
CA VAL A 124 -0.51 4.32 -4.41
C VAL A 124 0.09 5.69 -4.69
N VAL A 125 0.59 6.38 -3.67
CA VAL A 125 1.22 7.69 -3.82
C VAL A 125 2.46 7.61 -4.71
N VAL A 126 3.31 6.61 -4.49
CA VAL A 126 4.50 6.39 -5.35
C VAL A 126 4.09 6.12 -6.79
N ALA A 127 3.11 5.25 -7.03
CA ALA A 127 2.59 4.98 -8.38
C ALA A 127 2.05 6.26 -9.03
N TYR A 128 1.27 7.05 -8.31
CA TYR A 128 0.73 8.32 -8.80
C TYR A 128 1.83 9.32 -9.16
N VAL A 129 2.83 9.50 -8.28
CA VAL A 129 3.96 10.41 -8.53
C VAL A 129 4.75 9.99 -9.77
N LEU A 130 5.01 8.69 -9.94
CA LEU A 130 5.68 8.16 -11.13
C LEU A 130 4.89 8.47 -12.41
N LEU A 131 3.58 8.21 -12.41
CA LEU A 131 2.72 8.49 -13.56
C LEU A 131 2.68 9.98 -13.90
N VAL A 132 2.52 10.84 -12.89
CA VAL A 132 2.52 12.31 -13.08
C VAL A 132 3.88 12.81 -13.58
N ALA A 133 4.99 12.29 -13.04
CA ALA A 133 6.32 12.67 -13.50
C ALA A 133 6.57 12.31 -14.97
N VAL A 134 6.12 11.12 -15.40
CA VAL A 134 6.19 10.70 -16.80
C VAL A 134 5.27 11.55 -17.67
N ALA A 135 4.01 11.77 -17.25
CA ALA A 135 3.06 12.58 -17.98
C ALA A 135 3.54 14.04 -18.19
N ARG A 136 4.06 14.67 -17.12
CA ARG A 136 4.61 16.04 -17.23
C ARG A 136 5.79 16.13 -18.18
N ARG A 137 6.65 15.11 -18.22
CA ARG A 137 7.79 15.08 -19.15
C ARG A 137 7.39 14.94 -20.61
N HIS A 138 6.28 14.25 -20.89
CA HIS A 138 5.84 14.00 -22.26
C HIS A 138 4.82 15.02 -22.75
N LEU A 139 4.00 15.60 -21.85
CA LEU A 139 2.89 16.51 -22.23
C LEU A 139 3.26 17.98 -22.10
N MET A 140 4.29 18.36 -21.31
CA MET A 140 4.72 19.75 -21.23
C MET A 140 5.91 19.97 -22.17
N PRO A 141 5.75 20.73 -23.27
CA PRO A 141 6.88 21.19 -24.06
C PRO A 141 7.77 22.08 -23.17
N PRO A 142 9.12 22.03 -23.37
CA PRO A 142 10.02 22.90 -22.63
C PRO A 142 9.62 24.36 -22.93
N SER A 143 9.25 25.12 -21.90
CA SER A 143 9.07 26.56 -22.01
C SER A 143 10.37 27.15 -22.53
N SER A 144 10.33 27.63 -23.79
CA SER A 144 11.48 28.26 -24.41
C SER A 144 11.82 29.56 -23.65
N PRO A 145 13.05 29.74 -23.13
CA PRO A 145 13.47 30.95 -22.42
C PRO A 145 13.64 32.19 -23.33
N GLY A 146 13.15 32.14 -24.58
CA GLY A 146 13.54 33.05 -25.65
C GLY A 146 12.63 34.25 -25.94
N GLU A 147 11.46 34.40 -25.33
CA GLU A 147 10.49 35.43 -25.75
C GLU A 147 10.50 36.74 -24.95
N LYS A 148 11.32 36.86 -23.91
CA LYS A 148 11.38 38.09 -23.10
C LYS A 148 12.48 39.11 -23.51
N ALA A 149 13.20 38.89 -24.58
CA ALA A 149 14.35 39.74 -24.94
C ALA A 149 14.18 40.55 -26.23
N ARG A 150 12.96 40.70 -26.81
CA ARG A 150 12.77 41.41 -28.10
C ARG A 150 11.83 42.59 -28.07
N SER A 151 11.72 43.29 -26.98
CA SER A 151 10.90 44.54 -26.99
C SER A 151 11.55 45.73 -26.29
N ILE A 152 12.84 45.93 -26.46
CA ILE A 152 13.45 47.24 -26.15
C ILE A 152 14.57 47.48 -27.16
N THR A 153 14.26 48.00 -28.32
CA THR A 153 15.17 48.90 -29.05
C THR A 153 14.41 49.49 -30.26
N THR A 154 13.66 50.56 -30.04
CA THR A 154 13.29 51.49 -31.14
C THR A 154 14.08 52.79 -30.84
N PRO A 155 15.10 53.17 -31.58
CA PRO A 155 15.69 54.49 -31.45
C PRO A 155 14.81 55.51 -32.14
N CYS A 156 14.41 56.55 -31.43
CA CYS A 156 13.86 57.77 -32.00
C CYS A 156 14.87 58.47 -32.93
N ARG A 157 14.42 58.87 -34.09
CA ARG A 157 15.02 59.88 -34.95
C ARG A 157 13.98 60.94 -35.20
#